data_cc818676130735539f1b07c67c63c72b
#
_entry.id   cc818676130735539f1b07c67c63c72b
#
_cell.length_a   1.000
_cell.length_b   1.000
_cell.length_c   1.000
_cell.angle_alpha   90.00
_cell.angle_beta   90.00
_cell.angle_gamma   90.00
#
_symmetry.space_group_name_H-M   'P 1'
#
loop_
_entity.id
_entity.type
_entity.pdbx_description
1 polymer ?
#
loop_
_entity_poly.entity_id
_entity_poly.type
_entity_poly.pdbx_seq_one_letter_code
_entity_poly.pdbx_strand_id
1 'polypeptide(L)'
;EDLAHKNLIRTPLAFNLLTRFTGTSRNLKAGTYRLSGAMNSLQIFYCLRDGKAIMRKLVVPEGKTLNEIAQIYEQSGFGSADQFRRASRDPNWQVTYNIESDFLEGYLFPDTYYFGDGVSAETVIQTMLKRFDRQWTDNMKKAADAISMSRHDIITLASIIEMEATLSEERAVISGVFHNRLRLGW
;
A
#
# COMPACT_ATOMS: atom_id res chain seq x y z
N GLU A 1 1.24 -6.00 -30.24
CA GLU A 1 1.58 -5.06 -31.33
C GLU A 1 2.68 -4.09 -30.91
N ASP A 2 2.65 -3.50 -29.72
CA ASP A 2 3.64 -2.53 -29.24
C ASP A 2 5.09 -3.04 -29.22
N LEU A 3 5.31 -4.31 -28.87
CA LEU A 3 6.65 -4.91 -28.85
C LEU A 3 7.27 -5.03 -30.25
N ALA A 4 6.45 -5.21 -31.27
CA ALA A 4 6.89 -5.23 -32.67
C ALA A 4 7.19 -3.83 -33.19
N HIS A 5 6.33 -2.85 -32.88
CA HIS A 5 6.55 -1.44 -33.25
C HIS A 5 7.83 -0.87 -32.65
N LYS A 6 8.21 -1.33 -31.44
CA LYS A 6 9.46 -0.95 -30.77
C LYS A 6 10.67 -1.79 -31.18
N ASN A 7 10.55 -2.61 -32.23
CA ASN A 7 11.61 -3.51 -32.72
C ASN A 7 12.21 -4.45 -31.65
N LEU A 8 11.44 -4.76 -30.59
CA LEU A 8 11.86 -5.64 -29.50
C LEU A 8 11.64 -7.12 -29.85
N ILE A 9 10.71 -7.42 -30.74
CA ILE A 9 10.48 -8.78 -31.26
C ILE A 9 10.51 -8.78 -32.80
N ARG A 10 11.29 -9.69 -33.38
CA ARG A 10 11.43 -9.78 -34.84
C ARG A 10 10.22 -10.41 -35.53
N THR A 11 9.51 -11.30 -34.83
CA THR A 11 8.39 -12.06 -35.40
C THR A 11 7.24 -12.13 -34.41
N PRO A 12 6.24 -11.23 -34.50
CA PRO A 12 5.04 -11.23 -33.64
C PRO A 12 4.29 -12.57 -33.63
N LEU A 13 4.25 -13.25 -34.78
CA LEU A 13 3.62 -14.58 -34.90
C LEU A 13 4.28 -15.63 -34.00
N ALA A 14 5.61 -15.66 -33.95
CA ALA A 14 6.35 -16.61 -33.11
C ALA A 14 6.09 -16.34 -31.61
N PHE A 15 6.03 -15.07 -31.20
CA PHE A 15 5.70 -14.67 -29.84
C PHE A 15 4.27 -15.07 -29.45
N ASN A 16 3.30 -14.84 -30.34
CA ASN A 16 1.91 -15.23 -30.12
C ASN A 16 1.73 -16.75 -30.05
N LEU A 17 2.42 -17.51 -30.88
CA LEU A 17 2.43 -18.97 -30.82
C LEU A 17 3.00 -19.45 -29.47
N LEU A 18 4.10 -18.89 -29.02
CA LEU A 18 4.75 -19.21 -27.77
C LEU A 18 3.83 -18.96 -26.56
N THR A 19 3.12 -17.82 -26.53
CA THR A 19 2.16 -17.49 -25.47
C THR A 19 0.93 -18.40 -25.47
N ARG A 20 0.49 -18.87 -26.66
CA ARG A 20 -0.63 -19.82 -26.82
C ARG A 20 -0.24 -21.23 -26.37
N PHE A 21 0.89 -21.74 -26.84
CA PHE A 21 1.36 -23.09 -26.51
C PHE A 21 1.68 -23.27 -25.03
N THR A 22 2.15 -22.22 -24.36
CA THR A 22 2.44 -22.26 -22.91
C THR A 22 1.21 -22.00 -22.05
N GLY A 23 0.03 -21.75 -22.62
CA GLY A 23 -1.19 -21.39 -21.88
C GLY A 23 -1.10 -20.07 -21.10
N THR A 24 -0.03 -19.27 -21.33
CA THR A 24 0.32 -18.10 -20.52
C THR A 24 -0.23 -16.81 -21.10
N SER A 25 -0.98 -16.88 -22.22
CA SER A 25 -1.55 -15.68 -22.87
C SER A 25 -2.45 -14.83 -21.94
N ARG A 26 -3.02 -15.43 -20.89
CA ARG A 26 -3.84 -14.76 -19.87
C ARG A 26 -3.07 -14.43 -18.59
N ASN A 27 -1.83 -14.90 -18.46
CA ASN A 27 -1.03 -14.80 -17.23
C ASN A 27 0.19 -13.87 -17.37
N LEU A 28 0.29 -13.10 -18.46
CA LEU A 28 1.30 -12.06 -18.59
C LEU A 28 0.98 -10.94 -17.61
N LYS A 29 1.94 -10.63 -16.74
CA LYS A 29 1.75 -9.59 -15.73
C LYS A 29 1.87 -8.22 -16.35
N ALA A 30 0.90 -7.35 -16.08
CA ALA A 30 0.96 -5.95 -16.48
C ALA A 30 2.03 -5.22 -15.66
N GLY A 31 2.69 -4.23 -16.27
CA GLY A 31 3.73 -3.45 -15.61
C GLY A 31 4.70 -2.81 -16.60
N THR A 32 5.60 -1.97 -16.09
CA THR A 32 6.69 -1.37 -16.87
C THR A 32 7.90 -2.29 -16.82
N TYR A 33 8.41 -2.69 -17.97
CA TYR A 33 9.52 -3.62 -18.11
C TYR A 33 10.70 -2.95 -18.79
N ARG A 34 11.90 -3.20 -18.30
CA ARG A 34 13.13 -2.84 -19.01
C ARG A 34 13.48 -3.96 -19.97
N LEU A 35 13.15 -3.76 -21.24
CA LEU A 35 13.48 -4.68 -22.31
C LEU A 35 14.61 -4.08 -23.17
N SER A 36 15.52 -4.93 -23.63
CA SER A 36 16.62 -4.55 -24.51
C SER A 36 16.47 -5.21 -25.87
N GLY A 37 16.85 -4.52 -26.96
CA GLY A 37 16.90 -5.10 -28.31
C GLY A 37 17.91 -6.28 -28.44
N ALA A 38 18.80 -6.47 -27.44
CA ALA A 38 19.66 -7.65 -27.35
C ALA A 38 18.93 -8.90 -26.81
N MET A 39 17.75 -8.75 -26.20
CA MET A 39 16.96 -9.87 -25.69
C MET A 39 16.29 -10.61 -26.83
N ASN A 40 16.30 -11.93 -26.77
CA ASN A 40 15.50 -12.75 -27.68
C ASN A 40 14.03 -12.83 -27.21
N SER A 41 13.13 -13.24 -28.10
CA SER A 41 11.68 -13.31 -27.81
C SER A 41 11.33 -14.20 -26.62
N LEU A 42 12.14 -15.23 -26.36
CA LEU A 42 11.96 -16.14 -25.24
C LEU A 42 12.33 -15.45 -23.90
N GLN A 43 13.41 -14.69 -23.88
CA GLN A 43 13.82 -13.90 -22.71
C GLN A 43 12.79 -12.83 -22.38
N ILE A 44 12.26 -12.14 -23.40
CA ILE A 44 11.17 -11.17 -23.24
C ILE A 44 9.91 -11.86 -22.67
N PHE A 45 9.56 -13.02 -23.20
CA PHE A 45 8.45 -13.83 -22.72
C PHE A 45 8.61 -14.19 -21.23
N TYR A 46 9.76 -14.71 -20.83
CA TYR A 46 10.02 -15.04 -19.42
C TYR A 46 9.98 -13.81 -18.52
N CYS A 47 10.51 -12.67 -18.98
CA CYS A 47 10.48 -11.42 -18.23
C CYS A 47 9.03 -10.96 -17.95
N LEU A 48 8.14 -11.06 -18.93
CA LEU A 48 6.73 -10.70 -18.82
C LEU A 48 5.93 -11.72 -17.98
N ARG A 49 6.20 -13.02 -18.18
CA ARG A 49 5.56 -14.10 -17.42
C ARG A 49 5.91 -14.05 -15.93
N ASP A 50 7.20 -13.90 -15.63
CA ASP A 50 7.70 -13.92 -14.26
C ASP A 50 7.43 -12.60 -13.55
N GLY A 51 6.99 -11.57 -14.28
CA GLY A 51 6.60 -10.27 -13.72
C GLY A 51 7.81 -9.48 -13.21
N LYS A 52 8.97 -9.58 -13.89
CA LYS A 52 10.18 -8.78 -13.58
C LYS A 52 9.99 -7.31 -13.99
N ALA A 53 8.85 -6.72 -13.61
CA ALA A 53 8.58 -5.32 -13.82
C ALA A 53 9.52 -4.45 -13.00
N ILE A 54 9.80 -3.24 -13.49
CA ILE A 54 10.50 -2.22 -12.71
C ILE A 54 9.57 -1.81 -11.58
N MET A 55 10.03 -2.02 -10.35
CA MET A 55 9.31 -1.59 -9.16
C MET A 55 9.98 -0.36 -8.57
N ARG A 56 9.16 0.63 -8.23
CA ARG A 56 9.59 1.82 -7.48
C ARG A 56 9.25 1.63 -6.01
N LYS A 57 10.11 2.16 -5.16
CA LYS A 57 9.98 2.06 -3.71
C LYS A 57 9.23 3.27 -3.17
N LEU A 58 8.21 3.04 -2.35
CA LEU A 58 7.53 4.02 -1.52
C LEU A 58 7.80 3.69 -0.05
N VAL A 59 8.53 4.55 0.64
CA VAL A 59 8.82 4.38 2.08
C VAL A 59 7.94 5.32 2.85
N VAL A 60 7.08 4.78 3.70
CA VAL A 60 6.22 5.54 4.60
C VAL A 60 6.68 5.28 6.03
N PRO A 61 7.37 6.24 6.66
CA PRO A 61 7.78 6.13 8.06
C PRO A 61 6.59 6.12 9.02
N GLU A 62 6.81 5.64 10.23
CA GLU A 62 5.86 5.75 11.34
C GLU A 62 5.62 7.22 11.72
N GLY A 63 4.49 7.52 12.36
CA GLY A 63 4.13 8.86 12.84
C GLY A 63 3.78 9.86 11.74
N LYS A 64 3.56 9.43 10.49
CA LYS A 64 3.22 10.32 9.37
C LYS A 64 1.73 10.53 9.25
N THR A 65 1.32 11.80 9.13
CA THR A 65 -0.05 12.19 8.80
C THR A 65 -0.39 11.82 7.36
N LEU A 66 -1.68 11.72 7.03
CA LEU A 66 -2.17 11.50 5.67
C LEU A 66 -1.61 12.55 4.69
N ASN A 67 -1.51 13.80 5.10
CA ASN A 67 -0.95 14.86 4.27
C ASN A 67 0.54 14.66 3.99
N GLU A 68 1.32 14.24 4.96
CA GLU A 68 2.73 13.92 4.77
C GLU A 68 2.91 12.68 3.88
N ILE A 69 2.05 11.66 4.05
CA ILE A 69 2.04 10.47 3.18
C ILE A 69 1.74 10.87 1.73
N ALA A 70 0.77 11.77 1.51
CA ALA A 70 0.48 12.31 0.18
C ALA A 70 1.68 13.03 -0.44
N GLN A 71 2.45 13.79 0.36
CA GLN A 71 3.69 14.43 -0.10
C GLN A 71 4.78 13.40 -0.41
N ILE A 72 4.94 12.37 0.42
CA ILE A 72 5.88 11.26 0.16
C ILE A 72 5.53 10.54 -1.15
N TYR A 73 4.23 10.29 -1.41
CA TYR A 73 3.73 9.72 -2.65
C TYR A 73 4.15 10.55 -3.88
N GLU A 74 3.97 11.88 -3.81
CA GLU A 74 4.37 12.81 -4.86
C GLU A 74 5.89 12.87 -5.06
N GLN A 75 6.66 13.03 -3.98
CA GLN A 75 8.12 13.05 -4.01
C GLN A 75 8.73 11.76 -4.54
N SER A 76 8.07 10.64 -4.29
CA SER A 76 8.45 9.33 -4.83
C SER A 76 8.06 9.17 -6.32
N GLY A 77 7.38 10.16 -6.92
CA GLY A 77 7.06 10.23 -8.34
C GLY A 77 5.93 9.28 -8.77
N PHE A 78 5.03 8.91 -7.88
CA PHE A 78 3.87 8.07 -8.20
C PHE A 78 2.68 8.85 -8.74
N GLY A 79 2.59 10.15 -8.41
CA GLY A 79 1.53 11.07 -8.84
C GLY A 79 1.53 12.32 -7.98
N SER A 80 0.49 13.16 -8.09
CA SER A 80 0.40 14.36 -7.25
C SER A 80 -0.18 14.06 -5.87
N ALA A 81 0.25 14.83 -4.86
CA ALA A 81 -0.30 14.76 -3.50
C ALA A 81 -1.82 14.99 -3.48
N ASP A 82 -2.32 15.84 -4.38
CA ASP A 82 -3.76 16.11 -4.50
C ASP A 82 -4.55 14.92 -5.04
N GLN A 83 -3.97 14.13 -5.95
CA GLN A 83 -4.58 12.87 -6.39
C GLN A 83 -4.71 11.90 -5.22
N PHE A 84 -3.65 11.75 -4.43
CA PHE A 84 -3.66 10.88 -3.24
C PHE A 84 -4.72 11.34 -2.22
N ARG A 85 -4.77 12.64 -1.90
CA ARG A 85 -5.77 13.20 -0.98
C ARG A 85 -7.21 13.01 -1.47
N ARG A 86 -7.46 13.18 -2.78
CA ARG A 86 -8.80 12.91 -3.36
C ARG A 86 -9.17 11.44 -3.27
N ALA A 87 -8.24 10.55 -3.63
CA ALA A 87 -8.45 9.12 -3.56
C ALA A 87 -8.70 8.63 -2.12
N SER A 88 -8.06 9.26 -1.11
CA SER A 88 -8.25 8.90 0.29
C SER A 88 -9.62 9.27 0.87
N ARG A 89 -10.38 10.12 0.16
CA ARG A 89 -11.73 10.56 0.57
C ARG A 89 -12.86 9.72 -0.02
N ASP A 90 -12.55 8.67 -0.76
CA ASP A 90 -13.56 7.76 -1.31
C ASP A 90 -14.27 7.04 -0.13
N PRO A 91 -15.61 7.22 0.03
CA PRO A 91 -16.37 6.61 1.13
C PRO A 91 -16.41 5.08 1.06
N ASN A 92 -16.05 4.48 -0.07
CA ASN A 92 -15.95 3.03 -0.18
C ASN A 92 -14.86 2.42 0.71
N TRP A 93 -13.87 3.20 1.14
CA TRP A 93 -12.84 2.73 2.06
C TRP A 93 -13.42 2.40 3.43
N GLN A 94 -14.30 3.26 3.96
CA GLN A 94 -14.97 3.05 5.24
C GLN A 94 -15.77 1.75 5.25
N VAL A 95 -16.55 1.53 4.20
CA VAL A 95 -17.38 0.32 4.07
C VAL A 95 -16.50 -0.93 3.90
N THR A 96 -15.49 -0.86 3.01
CA THR A 96 -14.66 -2.03 2.66
C THR A 96 -13.78 -2.49 3.81
N TYR A 97 -13.26 -1.57 4.62
CA TYR A 97 -12.31 -1.85 5.70
C TYR A 97 -12.90 -1.64 7.10
N ASN A 98 -14.21 -1.43 7.19
CA ASN A 98 -14.93 -1.19 8.46
C ASN A 98 -14.25 -0.09 9.29
N ILE A 99 -14.05 1.09 8.67
CA ILE A 99 -13.43 2.26 9.29
C ILE A 99 -14.54 3.16 9.85
N GLU A 100 -14.52 3.42 11.14
CA GLU A 100 -15.53 4.22 11.87
C GLU A 100 -15.29 5.72 11.78
N SER A 101 -14.34 6.16 10.98
CA SER A 101 -13.97 7.57 10.77
C SER A 101 -14.25 8.01 9.34
N ASP A 102 -14.58 9.29 9.15
CA ASP A 102 -14.71 9.90 7.82
C ASP A 102 -13.36 10.05 7.09
N PHE A 103 -12.26 9.82 7.80
CA PHE A 103 -10.91 10.00 7.29
C PHE A 103 -10.08 8.71 7.47
N LEU A 104 -9.08 8.54 6.59
CA LEU A 104 -8.13 7.43 6.67
C LEU A 104 -6.93 7.71 7.59
N GLU A 105 -6.96 8.80 8.37
CA GLU A 105 -5.90 9.13 9.32
C GLU A 105 -5.69 7.99 10.32
N GLY A 106 -4.45 7.55 10.50
CA GLY A 106 -4.11 6.43 11.38
C GLY A 106 -4.29 5.02 10.77
N TYR A 107 -4.98 4.89 9.63
CA TYR A 107 -5.26 3.59 8.98
C TYR A 107 -4.30 3.23 7.85
N LEU A 108 -3.51 4.19 7.37
CA LEU A 108 -2.51 3.96 6.33
C LEU A 108 -1.22 3.41 6.98
N PHE A 109 -1.04 2.10 6.94
CA PHE A 109 0.04 1.44 7.68
C PHE A 109 1.43 1.87 7.19
N PRO A 110 2.35 2.26 8.08
CA PRO A 110 3.72 2.60 7.72
C PRO A 110 4.50 1.35 7.34
N ASP A 111 5.12 1.35 6.16
CA ASP A 111 5.94 0.25 5.66
C ASP A 111 6.73 0.71 4.42
N THR A 112 7.53 -0.18 3.89
CA THR A 112 8.16 -0.04 2.58
C THR A 112 7.37 -0.81 1.53
N TYR A 113 6.77 -0.07 0.60
CA TYR A 113 5.96 -0.62 -0.47
C TYR A 113 6.71 -0.60 -1.80
N TYR A 114 6.38 -1.53 -2.69
CA TYR A 114 6.94 -1.60 -4.04
C TYR A 114 5.81 -1.63 -5.06
N PHE A 115 5.81 -0.67 -5.97
CA PHE A 115 4.79 -0.53 -6.99
C PHE A 115 5.41 -0.39 -8.37
N GLY A 116 4.70 -0.87 -9.40
CA GLY A 116 5.04 -0.59 -10.78
C GLY A 116 4.78 0.87 -11.14
N ASP A 117 5.43 1.35 -12.22
CA ASP A 117 5.14 2.67 -12.75
C ASP A 117 3.67 2.80 -13.17
N GLY A 118 3.09 3.99 -12.93
CA GLY A 118 1.70 4.28 -13.27
C GLY A 118 0.67 3.66 -12.33
N VAL A 119 1.08 3.18 -11.15
CA VAL A 119 0.13 2.74 -10.13
C VAL A 119 -0.78 3.90 -9.70
N SER A 120 -2.07 3.63 -9.57
CA SER A 120 -3.02 4.64 -9.11
C SER A 120 -2.92 4.88 -7.60
N ALA A 121 -3.33 6.07 -7.15
CA ALA A 121 -3.37 6.42 -5.73
C ALA A 121 -4.27 5.46 -4.94
N GLU A 122 -5.40 5.05 -5.53
CA GLU A 122 -6.35 4.10 -4.94
C GLU A 122 -5.68 2.73 -4.68
N THR A 123 -4.87 2.25 -5.62
CA THR A 123 -4.13 0.98 -5.46
C THR A 123 -3.10 1.08 -4.33
N VAL A 124 -2.43 2.23 -4.19
CA VAL A 124 -1.48 2.47 -3.10
C VAL A 124 -2.22 2.48 -1.76
N ILE A 125 -3.30 3.28 -1.63
CA ILE A 125 -4.14 3.36 -0.44
C ILE A 125 -4.69 1.98 -0.07
N GLN A 126 -5.25 1.26 -1.04
CA GLN A 126 -5.76 -0.10 -0.80
C GLN A 126 -4.69 -1.04 -0.25
N THR A 127 -3.46 -0.93 -0.76
CA THR A 127 -2.34 -1.77 -0.31
C THR A 127 -1.96 -1.45 1.14
N MET A 128 -1.96 -0.16 1.49
CA MET A 128 -1.67 0.30 2.86
C MET A 128 -2.77 -0.13 3.83
N LEU A 129 -4.05 0.00 3.45
CA LEU A 129 -5.19 -0.46 4.25
C LEU A 129 -5.19 -1.99 4.43
N LYS A 130 -4.92 -2.77 3.39
CA LYS A 130 -4.75 -4.23 3.49
C LYS A 130 -3.60 -4.61 4.42
N ARG A 131 -2.53 -3.82 4.42
CA ARG A 131 -1.40 -4.04 5.31
C ARG A 131 -1.79 -3.78 6.75
N PHE A 132 -2.55 -2.71 7.02
CA PHE A 132 -3.13 -2.39 8.31
C PHE A 132 -4.02 -3.53 8.83
N ASP A 133 -4.99 -4.01 8.02
CA ASP A 133 -5.89 -5.10 8.41
C ASP A 133 -5.14 -6.39 8.79
N ARG A 134 -4.04 -6.69 8.11
CA ARG A 134 -3.20 -7.85 8.46
C ARG A 134 -2.49 -7.70 9.80
N GLN A 135 -2.23 -6.47 10.24
CA GLN A 135 -1.62 -6.21 11.55
C GLN A 135 -2.65 -6.20 12.67
N TRP A 136 -3.93 -5.91 12.36
CA TRP A 136 -5.02 -5.97 13.32
C TRP A 136 -5.42 -7.44 13.58
N THR A 137 -4.61 -8.12 14.42
CA THR A 137 -4.77 -9.55 14.70
C THR A 137 -5.97 -9.84 15.61
N ASP A 138 -6.41 -11.11 15.62
CA ASP A 138 -7.47 -11.56 16.54
C ASP A 138 -7.10 -11.36 18.02
N ASN A 139 -5.81 -11.44 18.35
CA ASN A 139 -5.36 -11.15 19.71
C ASN A 139 -5.51 -9.67 20.07
N MET A 140 -5.22 -8.75 19.13
CA MET A 140 -5.43 -7.30 19.33
C MET A 140 -6.92 -7.00 19.46
N LYS A 141 -7.77 -7.63 18.65
CA LYS A 141 -9.21 -7.49 18.73
C LYS A 141 -9.74 -7.94 20.11
N LYS A 142 -9.36 -9.14 20.57
CA LYS A 142 -9.73 -9.63 21.91
C LYS A 142 -9.25 -8.72 23.03
N ALA A 143 -8.04 -8.15 22.90
CA ALA A 143 -7.51 -7.22 23.89
C ALA A 143 -8.30 -5.90 23.92
N ALA A 144 -8.69 -5.36 22.76
CA ALA A 144 -9.53 -4.18 22.66
C ALA A 144 -10.94 -4.43 23.25
N ASP A 145 -11.56 -5.56 22.92
CA ASP A 145 -12.86 -5.99 23.45
C ASP A 145 -12.81 -6.09 24.99
N ALA A 146 -11.72 -6.63 25.55
CA ALA A 146 -11.54 -6.79 27.00
C ALA A 146 -11.53 -5.46 27.76
N ILE A 147 -11.15 -4.36 27.11
CA ILE A 147 -11.17 -3.01 27.67
C ILE A 147 -12.30 -2.15 27.12
N SER A 148 -13.25 -2.76 26.38
CA SER A 148 -14.43 -2.09 25.79
C SER A 148 -14.07 -0.91 24.88
N MET A 149 -12.99 -1.02 24.12
CA MET A 149 -12.57 -0.03 23.12
C MET A 149 -12.75 -0.56 21.72
N SER A 150 -13.29 0.27 20.81
CA SER A 150 -13.39 -0.05 19.40
C SER A 150 -11.99 -0.02 18.74
N ARG A 151 -11.88 -0.54 17.53
CA ARG A 151 -10.66 -0.42 16.74
C ARG A 151 -10.27 1.04 16.52
N HIS A 152 -11.25 1.89 16.29
CA HIS A 152 -11.04 3.33 16.11
C HIS A 152 -10.51 3.99 17.38
N ASP A 153 -11.06 3.67 18.54
CA ASP A 153 -10.59 4.19 19.81
C ASP A 153 -9.13 3.82 20.09
N ILE A 154 -8.77 2.56 19.81
CA ILE A 154 -7.37 2.09 19.95
C ILE A 154 -6.43 2.86 19.04
N ILE A 155 -6.80 3.08 17.76
CA ILE A 155 -5.98 3.81 16.80
C ILE A 155 -5.85 5.28 17.22
N THR A 156 -6.96 5.89 17.65
CA THR A 156 -6.98 7.27 18.14
C THR A 156 -6.06 7.43 19.35
N LEU A 157 -6.18 6.55 20.32
CA LEU A 157 -5.31 6.57 21.51
C LEU A 157 -3.85 6.32 21.13
N ALA A 158 -3.58 5.37 20.24
CA ALA A 158 -2.22 5.09 19.77
C ALA A 158 -1.60 6.29 19.05
N SER A 159 -2.38 7.04 18.24
CA SER A 159 -1.89 8.24 17.56
C SER A 159 -1.52 9.36 18.55
N ILE A 160 -2.29 9.52 19.63
CA ILE A 160 -1.97 10.48 20.69
C ILE A 160 -0.71 10.06 21.42
N ILE A 161 -0.59 8.78 21.80
CA ILE A 161 0.60 8.25 22.47
C ILE A 161 1.85 8.43 21.61
N GLU A 162 1.74 8.18 20.28
CA GLU A 162 2.85 8.36 19.34
C GLU A 162 3.32 9.81 19.25
N MET A 163 2.41 10.78 19.34
CA MET A 163 2.75 12.21 19.34
C MET A 163 3.36 12.69 20.66
N GLU A 164 2.97 12.10 21.79
CA GLU A 164 3.45 12.48 23.11
C GLU A 164 4.77 11.79 23.49
N ALA A 165 4.99 10.57 23.00
CA ALA A 165 6.15 9.78 23.34
C ALA A 165 7.39 10.20 22.53
N THR A 166 8.41 10.68 23.20
CA THR A 166 9.71 10.93 22.57
C THR A 166 10.55 9.65 22.48
N LEU A 167 10.44 8.78 23.47
CA LEU A 167 11.14 7.50 23.54
C LEU A 167 10.15 6.33 23.54
N SER A 168 10.51 5.24 22.87
CA SER A 168 9.66 4.04 22.81
C SER A 168 9.30 3.48 24.17
N GLU A 169 10.19 3.63 25.15
CA GLU A 169 10.02 3.15 26.53
C GLU A 169 8.93 3.94 27.29
N GLU A 170 8.67 5.18 26.91
CA GLU A 170 7.66 6.03 27.53
C GLU A 170 6.24 5.66 27.11
N ARG A 171 6.05 5.02 25.96
CA ARG A 171 4.72 4.70 25.38
C ARG A 171 3.83 3.94 26.37
N ALA A 172 4.38 2.96 27.11
CA ALA A 172 3.62 2.19 28.08
C ALA A 172 3.14 3.04 29.28
N VAL A 173 3.99 3.94 29.77
CA VAL A 173 3.66 4.85 30.88
C VAL A 173 2.61 5.86 30.44
N ILE A 174 2.80 6.50 29.27
CA ILE A 174 1.87 7.47 28.69
C ILE A 174 0.52 6.80 28.44
N SER A 175 0.50 5.59 27.87
CA SER A 175 -0.71 4.79 27.69
C SER A 175 -1.45 4.58 29.02
N GLY A 176 -0.74 4.21 30.07
CA GLY A 176 -1.31 4.04 31.42
C GLY A 176 -1.97 5.33 31.95
N VAL A 177 -1.35 6.48 31.69
CA VAL A 177 -1.93 7.78 32.09
C VAL A 177 -3.24 8.04 31.34
N PHE A 178 -3.27 7.84 30.01
CA PHE A 178 -4.50 8.05 29.22
C PHE A 178 -5.62 7.07 29.61
N HIS A 179 -5.31 5.79 29.81
CA HIS A 179 -6.29 4.81 30.30
C HIS A 179 -6.87 5.19 31.67
N ASN A 180 -6.05 5.70 32.58
CA ASN A 180 -6.52 6.19 33.87
C ASN A 180 -7.45 7.41 33.73
N ARG A 181 -7.11 8.37 32.85
CA ARG A 181 -7.97 9.54 32.57
C ARG A 181 -9.30 9.12 31.98
N LEU A 182 -9.31 8.25 30.95
CA LEU A 182 -10.54 7.73 30.35
C LEU A 182 -11.44 7.04 31.39
N ARG A 183 -10.86 6.25 32.31
CA ARG A 183 -11.60 5.59 33.38
C ARG A 183 -12.22 6.57 34.38
N LEU A 184 -11.59 7.73 34.59
CA LEU A 184 -12.07 8.80 35.48
C LEU A 184 -13.02 9.79 34.79
N GLY A 185 -13.25 9.64 33.46
CA GLY A 185 -14.09 10.52 32.66
C GLY A 185 -13.46 11.89 32.37
N TRP A 186 -12.16 11.95 32.22
CA TRP A 186 -11.37 13.17 31.94
C TRP A 186 -10.95 13.25 30.49
#